data_b0e9ba256f503bb5d4270b4c98c63f74
#
_entry.id   b0e9ba256f503bb5d4270b4c98c63f74
#
_cell.length_a   1.000
_cell.length_b   1.000
_cell.length_c   1.000
_cell.angle_alpha   90.00
_cell.angle_beta   90.00
_cell.angle_gamma   90.00
#
_symmetry.space_group_name_H-M   'P 1'
#
loop_
_entity.id
_entity.type
_entity.pdbx_description
1 polymer ?
#
loop_
_entity_poly.entity_id
_entity_poly.type
_entity_poly.pdbx_seq_one_letter_code
_entity_poly.pdbx_strand_id
1 'polypeptide(L)'
;VVGMASIPFIVKKFNKWGTTVFGLAAAIIGQLMMVVSGSHLIPLLISWCIACIGSGIACSMFFAMVGDTVDYGEWKNGVRASGFLTAIGSSFCIKMGAGLGSFIPSVIMKTFHYVPNHVQSASALSAIKFSFIWMPIVIFALNIIPLYMYKKYEEHEPIVIRDLMNKNSQEEM
;
A
#
# COMPACT_ATOMS: atom_id res chain seq x y z
N VAL A 1 5.29 12.49 -0.07
CA VAL A 1 6.67 12.95 0.23
C VAL A 1 6.95 12.88 1.73
N VAL A 2 6.13 13.51 2.61
CA VAL A 2 6.36 13.52 4.08
C VAL A 2 6.39 12.10 4.66
N GLY A 3 5.45 11.25 4.32
CA GLY A 3 5.41 9.85 4.76
C GLY A 3 6.66 9.06 4.32
N MET A 4 7.15 9.29 3.11
CA MET A 4 8.37 8.65 2.62
C MET A 4 9.63 9.12 3.36
N ALA A 5 9.73 10.40 3.71
CA ALA A 5 10.86 10.93 4.45
C ALA A 5 10.98 10.34 5.87
N SER A 6 9.88 9.90 6.45
CA SER A 6 9.85 9.30 7.80
C SER A 6 10.29 7.84 7.82
N ILE A 7 10.33 7.15 6.66
CA ILE A 7 10.62 5.72 6.56
C ILE A 7 11.96 5.31 7.18
N PRO A 8 13.11 5.98 6.92
CA PRO A 8 14.40 5.55 7.45
C PRO A 8 14.45 5.51 8.98
N PHE A 9 13.67 6.38 9.63
CA PHE A 9 13.58 6.43 11.09
C PHE A 9 12.70 5.32 11.65
N ILE A 10 11.60 5.01 10.96
CA ILE A 10 10.61 4.02 11.40
C ILE A 10 11.13 2.59 11.16
N VAL A 11 11.71 2.30 9.99
CA VAL A 11 12.23 0.97 9.63
C VAL A 11 13.35 0.53 10.56
N LYS A 12 14.24 1.44 10.99
CA LYS A 12 15.29 1.13 11.97
C LYS A 12 14.74 0.59 13.30
N LYS A 13 13.50 0.95 13.65
CA LYS A 13 12.87 0.58 14.93
C LYS A 13 11.89 -0.60 14.81
N PHE A 14 11.21 -0.74 13.66
CA PHE A 14 10.04 -1.62 13.52
C PHE A 14 10.16 -2.66 12.40
N ASN A 15 11.28 -2.94 11.82
CA ASN A 15 11.44 -3.81 10.65
C ASN A 15 10.52 -3.41 9.46
N LYS A 16 10.64 -4.07 8.29
CA LYS A 16 9.83 -3.78 7.10
C LYS A 16 8.35 -4.11 7.33
N TRP A 17 8.08 -5.28 7.90
CA TRP A 17 6.73 -5.72 8.23
C TRP A 17 6.03 -4.76 9.21
N GLY A 18 6.67 -4.46 10.35
CA GLY A 18 6.12 -3.57 11.36
C GLY A 18 5.85 -2.16 10.85
N THR A 19 6.75 -1.62 10.01
CA THR A 19 6.58 -0.31 9.37
C THR A 19 5.37 -0.29 8.43
N THR A 20 5.16 -1.36 7.67
CA THR A 20 4.01 -1.48 6.76
C THR A 20 2.69 -1.59 7.54
N VAL A 21 2.66 -2.40 8.60
CA VAL A 21 1.48 -2.49 9.50
C VAL A 21 1.15 -1.14 10.11
N PHE A 22 2.17 -0.41 10.59
CA PHE A 22 1.99 0.94 11.14
C PHE A 22 1.41 1.90 10.09
N GLY A 23 1.94 1.87 8.86
CA GLY A 23 1.44 2.68 7.75
C GLY A 23 -0.03 2.37 7.41
N LEU A 24 -0.39 1.08 7.30
CA LEU A 24 -1.77 0.65 7.02
C LEU A 24 -2.72 1.02 8.18
N ALA A 25 -2.30 0.83 9.42
CA ALA A 25 -3.10 1.21 10.59
C ALA A 25 -3.35 2.72 10.62
N ALA A 26 -2.32 3.54 10.39
CA ALA A 26 -2.46 4.99 10.31
C ALA A 26 -3.40 5.41 9.17
N ALA A 27 -3.32 4.75 8.00
CA ALA A 27 -4.20 5.00 6.88
C ALA A 27 -5.67 4.66 7.23
N ILE A 28 -5.94 3.51 7.83
CA ILE A 28 -7.28 3.09 8.25
C ILE A 28 -7.82 4.04 9.32
N ILE A 29 -7.03 4.42 10.32
CA ILE A 29 -7.43 5.37 11.37
C ILE A 29 -7.78 6.72 10.74
N GLY A 30 -6.95 7.25 9.84
CA GLY A 30 -7.24 8.48 9.12
C GLY A 30 -8.56 8.42 8.35
N GLN A 31 -8.83 7.32 7.66
CA GLN A 31 -10.12 7.11 6.95
C GLN A 31 -11.31 7.03 7.92
N LEU A 32 -11.17 6.34 9.05
CA LEU A 32 -12.24 6.27 10.06
C LEU A 32 -12.50 7.63 10.71
N MET A 33 -11.46 8.42 10.97
CA MET A 33 -11.61 9.78 11.48
C MET A 33 -12.39 10.68 10.51
N MET A 34 -12.30 10.46 9.19
CA MET A 34 -13.10 11.19 8.20
C MET A 34 -14.61 10.93 8.38
N VAL A 35 -15.01 9.71 8.80
CA VAL A 35 -16.42 9.40 9.09
C VAL A 35 -16.92 10.26 10.24
N VAL A 36 -16.11 10.41 11.29
CA VAL A 36 -16.47 11.15 12.51
C VAL A 36 -16.43 12.67 12.28
N SER A 37 -15.56 13.14 11.40
CA SER A 37 -15.39 14.58 11.10
C SER A 37 -16.64 15.22 10.47
N GLY A 38 -17.53 14.44 9.91
CA GLY A 38 -18.81 14.91 9.35
C GLY A 38 -18.62 15.99 8.28
N SER A 39 -19.23 17.18 8.50
CA SER A 39 -19.18 18.32 7.57
C SER A 39 -18.11 19.36 7.95
N HIS A 40 -17.33 19.14 8.99
CA HIS A 40 -16.33 20.09 9.44
C HIS A 40 -15.05 19.96 8.61
N LEU A 41 -14.70 21.04 7.87
CA LEU A 41 -13.58 21.03 6.92
C LEU A 41 -12.22 20.77 7.59
N ILE A 42 -11.94 21.40 8.73
CA ILE A 42 -10.64 21.31 9.40
C ILE A 42 -10.35 19.88 9.89
N PRO A 43 -11.23 19.20 10.66
CA PRO A 43 -11.03 17.81 11.06
C PRO A 43 -10.93 16.87 9.85
N LEU A 44 -11.69 17.10 8.78
CA LEU A 44 -11.67 16.31 7.56
C LEU A 44 -10.30 16.39 6.86
N LEU A 45 -9.72 17.58 6.75
CA LEU A 45 -8.39 17.77 6.17
C LEU A 45 -7.30 17.12 7.00
N ILE A 46 -7.36 17.24 8.33
CA ILE A 46 -6.41 16.59 9.23
C ILE A 46 -6.48 15.07 9.07
N SER A 47 -7.69 14.51 9.07
CA SER A 47 -7.93 13.07 8.90
C SER A 47 -7.38 12.58 7.56
N TRP A 48 -7.59 13.33 6.49
CA TRP A 48 -7.04 13.02 5.18
C TRP A 48 -5.51 13.07 5.17
N CYS A 49 -4.88 14.08 5.77
CA CYS A 49 -3.42 14.13 5.88
C CYS A 49 -2.86 12.89 6.58
N ILE A 50 -3.48 12.43 7.67
CA ILE A 50 -3.09 11.21 8.38
C ILE A 50 -3.22 9.99 7.47
N ALA A 51 -4.35 9.85 6.76
CA ALA A 51 -4.57 8.77 5.81
C ALA A 51 -3.53 8.76 4.68
N CYS A 52 -3.20 9.93 4.11
CA CYS A 52 -2.20 10.08 3.06
C CYS A 52 -0.78 9.75 3.54
N ILE A 53 -0.41 10.15 4.76
CA ILE A 53 0.89 9.81 5.34
C ILE A 53 0.99 8.30 5.55
N GLY A 54 -0.02 7.69 6.15
CA GLY A 54 -0.07 6.25 6.40
C GLY A 54 0.00 5.43 5.10
N SER A 55 -0.80 5.78 4.10
CA SER A 55 -0.78 5.12 2.79
C SER A 55 0.55 5.30 2.06
N GLY A 56 1.19 6.47 2.17
CA GLY A 56 2.51 6.75 1.60
C GLY A 56 3.61 5.87 2.22
N ILE A 57 3.58 5.65 3.53
CA ILE A 57 4.51 4.74 4.22
C ILE A 57 4.29 3.31 3.73
N ALA A 58 3.05 2.82 3.72
CA ALA A 58 2.72 1.46 3.29
C ALA A 58 3.11 1.22 1.82
N CYS A 59 2.78 2.15 0.92
CA CYS A 59 3.11 2.05 -0.50
C CYS A 59 4.62 1.92 -0.74
N SER A 60 5.43 2.71 -0.04
CA SER A 60 6.89 2.65 -0.16
C SER A 60 7.46 1.32 0.33
N MET A 61 6.88 0.74 1.38
CA MET A 61 7.30 -0.55 1.90
C MET A 61 6.96 -1.69 0.94
N PHE A 62 5.83 -1.63 0.23
CA PHE A 62 5.51 -2.63 -0.79
C PHE A 62 6.55 -2.69 -1.91
N PHE A 63 7.11 -1.54 -2.33
CA PHE A 63 8.22 -1.54 -3.30
C PHE A 63 9.48 -2.22 -2.76
N ALA A 64 9.82 -1.99 -1.50
CA ALA A 64 10.94 -2.68 -0.85
C ALA A 64 10.71 -4.20 -0.80
N MET A 65 9.50 -4.64 -0.45
CA MET A 65 9.12 -6.05 -0.41
C MET A 65 9.16 -6.74 -1.78
N VAL A 66 8.91 -6.02 -2.87
CA VAL A 66 9.10 -6.55 -4.24
C VAL A 66 10.56 -6.90 -4.48
N GLY A 67 11.50 -6.04 -4.03
CA GLY A 67 12.93 -6.34 -4.08
C GLY A 67 13.29 -7.63 -3.33
N ASP A 68 12.80 -7.77 -2.11
CA ASP A 68 13.02 -8.97 -1.29
C ASP A 68 12.47 -10.25 -1.94
N THR A 69 11.36 -10.14 -2.66
CA THR A 69 10.78 -11.27 -3.42
C THR A 69 11.69 -11.71 -4.56
N VAL A 70 12.42 -10.78 -5.19
CA VAL A 70 13.44 -11.09 -6.23
C VAL A 70 14.57 -11.90 -5.62
N ASP A 71 15.11 -11.44 -4.48
CA ASP A 71 16.24 -12.09 -3.82
C ASP A 71 15.85 -13.48 -3.30
N TYR A 72 14.65 -13.64 -2.78
CA TYR A 72 14.12 -14.96 -2.40
C TYR A 72 13.95 -15.90 -3.59
N GLY A 73 13.45 -15.38 -4.71
CA GLY A 73 13.32 -16.13 -5.96
C GLY A 73 14.65 -16.64 -6.47
N GLU A 74 15.69 -15.82 -6.41
CA GLU A 74 17.05 -16.17 -6.78
C GLU A 74 17.63 -17.24 -5.85
N TRP A 75 17.49 -17.08 -4.55
CA TRP A 75 17.96 -18.04 -3.56
C TRP A 75 17.31 -19.42 -3.73
N LYS A 76 15.99 -19.46 -3.98
CA LYS A 76 15.25 -20.71 -4.08
C LYS A 76 15.37 -21.41 -5.41
N ASN A 77 15.40 -20.67 -6.52
CA ASN A 77 15.33 -21.20 -7.88
C ASN A 77 16.65 -21.06 -8.66
N GLY A 78 17.65 -20.38 -8.10
CA GLY A 78 18.94 -20.14 -8.76
C GLY A 78 18.89 -19.16 -9.95
N VAL A 79 17.74 -18.53 -10.21
CA VAL A 79 17.53 -17.61 -11.34
C VAL A 79 17.05 -16.26 -10.83
N ARG A 80 17.80 -15.20 -11.13
CA ARG A 80 17.44 -13.82 -10.80
C ARG A 80 16.47 -13.23 -11.83
N ALA A 81 15.17 -13.38 -11.58
CA ALA A 81 14.12 -12.86 -12.45
C ALA A 81 13.74 -11.40 -12.12
N SER A 82 14.73 -10.54 -11.82
CA SER A 82 14.50 -9.17 -11.35
C SER A 82 13.68 -8.32 -12.34
N GLY A 83 14.00 -8.39 -13.64
CA GLY A 83 13.29 -7.62 -14.66
C GLY A 83 11.81 -7.99 -14.75
N PHE A 84 11.48 -9.27 -14.71
CA PHE A 84 10.10 -9.76 -14.80
C PHE A 84 9.28 -9.40 -13.56
N LEU A 85 9.80 -9.66 -12.36
CA LEU A 85 9.12 -9.36 -11.10
C LEU A 85 8.94 -7.85 -10.89
N THR A 86 9.93 -7.04 -11.23
CA THR A 86 9.84 -5.59 -11.15
C THR A 86 8.83 -5.04 -12.18
N ALA A 87 8.82 -5.56 -13.41
CA ALA A 87 7.86 -5.14 -14.43
C ALA A 87 6.42 -5.47 -14.04
N ILE A 88 6.15 -6.65 -13.49
CA ILE A 88 4.82 -7.00 -12.98
C ILE A 88 4.48 -6.17 -11.74
N GLY A 89 5.34 -6.17 -10.72
CA GLY A 89 5.06 -5.51 -9.45
C GLY A 89 4.94 -4.00 -9.57
N SER A 90 5.86 -3.34 -10.27
CA SER A 90 5.88 -1.88 -10.36
C SER A 90 5.08 -1.32 -11.53
N SER A 91 5.15 -1.92 -12.71
CA SER A 91 4.51 -1.33 -13.90
C SER A 91 3.09 -1.82 -14.10
N PHE A 92 2.87 -3.14 -14.10
CA PHE A 92 1.55 -3.70 -14.35
C PHE A 92 0.60 -3.46 -13.18
N CYS A 93 1.00 -3.79 -11.96
CA CYS A 93 0.11 -3.65 -10.79
C CYS A 93 -0.26 -2.19 -10.50
N ILE A 94 0.68 -1.24 -10.69
CA ILE A 94 0.37 0.20 -10.50
C ILE A 94 -0.64 0.67 -11.54
N LYS A 95 -0.44 0.36 -12.82
CA LYS A 95 -1.34 0.78 -13.90
C LYS A 95 -2.73 0.14 -13.76
N MET A 96 -2.78 -1.15 -13.46
CA MET A 96 -4.05 -1.84 -13.18
C MET A 96 -4.73 -1.28 -11.95
N GLY A 97 -3.98 -1.04 -10.87
CA GLY A 97 -4.50 -0.44 -9.65
C GLY A 97 -5.05 0.97 -9.86
N ALA A 98 -4.33 1.81 -10.59
CA ALA A 98 -4.81 3.16 -10.94
C ALA A 98 -6.06 3.11 -11.83
N GLY A 99 -6.08 2.21 -12.82
CA GLY A 99 -7.24 2.02 -13.71
C GLY A 99 -8.48 1.56 -12.93
N LEU A 100 -8.38 0.50 -12.15
CA LEU A 100 -9.48 -0.01 -11.34
C LEU A 100 -9.90 0.98 -10.25
N GLY A 101 -8.93 1.64 -9.62
CA GLY A 101 -9.16 2.65 -8.58
C GLY A 101 -9.89 3.90 -9.09
N SER A 102 -9.80 4.20 -10.37
CA SER A 102 -10.58 5.28 -11.01
C SER A 102 -11.90 4.78 -11.57
N PHE A 103 -11.92 3.61 -12.17
CA PHE A 103 -13.08 3.02 -12.84
C PHE A 103 -14.21 2.67 -11.87
N ILE A 104 -13.89 1.94 -10.78
CA ILE A 104 -14.92 1.46 -9.85
C ILE A 104 -15.66 2.61 -9.16
N PRO A 105 -15.01 3.64 -8.58
CA PRO A 105 -15.70 4.80 -8.03
C PRO A 105 -16.54 5.54 -9.08
N SER A 106 -16.06 5.65 -10.33
CA SER A 106 -16.80 6.31 -11.41
C SER A 106 -18.09 5.57 -11.75
N VAL A 107 -18.05 4.24 -11.81
CA VAL A 107 -19.26 3.41 -12.03
C VAL A 107 -20.24 3.56 -10.88
N ILE A 108 -19.74 3.51 -9.62
CA ILE A 108 -20.60 3.71 -8.44
C ILE A 108 -21.27 5.08 -8.49
N MET A 109 -20.54 6.16 -8.71
CA MET A 109 -21.10 7.50 -8.77
C MET A 109 -22.14 7.64 -9.90
N LYS A 110 -21.88 7.05 -11.06
CA LYS A 110 -22.85 7.03 -12.18
C LYS A 110 -24.13 6.29 -11.81
N THR A 111 -24.02 5.13 -11.17
CA THR A 111 -25.18 4.31 -10.76
C THR A 111 -26.07 5.02 -9.74
N PHE A 112 -25.47 5.84 -8.87
CA PHE A 112 -26.19 6.62 -7.86
C PHE A 112 -26.54 8.04 -8.31
N HIS A 113 -26.55 8.28 -9.64
CA HIS A 113 -26.98 9.53 -10.27
C HIS A 113 -26.25 10.78 -9.76
N TYR A 114 -24.92 10.66 -9.57
CA TYR A 114 -24.10 11.83 -9.28
C TYR A 114 -24.10 12.79 -10.47
N VAL A 115 -24.43 14.08 -10.24
CA VAL A 115 -24.43 15.13 -11.27
C VAL A 115 -23.45 16.23 -10.85
N PRO A 116 -22.39 16.50 -11.63
CA PRO A 116 -21.44 17.56 -11.31
C PRO A 116 -22.14 18.94 -11.23
N ASN A 117 -21.66 19.78 -10.31
CA ASN A 117 -22.12 21.17 -10.12
C ASN A 117 -23.60 21.33 -9.73
N HIS A 118 -24.24 20.31 -9.23
CA HIS A 118 -25.58 20.35 -8.66
C HIS A 118 -25.59 19.93 -7.20
N VAL A 119 -26.66 20.32 -6.46
CA VAL A 119 -26.88 19.81 -5.12
C VAL A 119 -27.13 18.31 -5.21
N GLN A 120 -26.31 17.53 -4.50
CA GLN A 120 -26.34 16.08 -4.60
C GLN A 120 -27.50 15.47 -3.81
N SER A 121 -28.06 14.40 -4.35
CA SER A 121 -29.03 13.58 -3.62
C SER A 121 -28.38 12.83 -2.45
N ALA A 122 -29.17 12.41 -1.48
CA ALA A 122 -28.67 11.62 -0.35
C ALA A 122 -28.00 10.30 -0.80
N SER A 123 -28.51 9.70 -1.87
CA SER A 123 -27.92 8.51 -2.48
C SER A 123 -26.55 8.79 -3.12
N ALA A 124 -26.41 9.90 -3.85
CA ALA A 124 -25.14 10.31 -4.43
C ALA A 124 -24.09 10.64 -3.35
N LEU A 125 -24.50 11.31 -2.26
CA LEU A 125 -23.61 11.58 -1.11
C LEU A 125 -23.14 10.28 -0.45
N SER A 126 -24.03 9.29 -0.32
CA SER A 126 -23.65 7.97 0.20
C SER A 126 -22.66 7.25 -0.71
N ALA A 127 -22.83 7.33 -2.02
CA ALA A 127 -21.90 6.77 -3.00
C ALA A 127 -20.51 7.42 -2.94
N ILE A 128 -20.45 8.75 -2.75
CA ILE A 128 -19.19 9.47 -2.57
C ILE A 128 -18.49 8.99 -1.27
N LYS A 129 -19.22 8.93 -0.16
CA LYS A 129 -18.68 8.46 1.13
C LYS A 129 -18.18 7.01 1.03
N PHE A 130 -18.95 6.14 0.37
CA PHE A 130 -18.56 4.76 0.16
C PHE A 130 -17.27 4.66 -0.65
N SER A 131 -17.19 5.33 -1.79
CA SER A 131 -16.02 5.28 -2.67
C SER A 131 -14.77 5.90 -2.06
N PHE A 132 -14.92 6.95 -1.26
CA PHE A 132 -13.80 7.72 -0.72
C PHE A 132 -13.30 7.26 0.66
N ILE A 133 -14.17 6.62 1.45
CA ILE A 133 -13.85 6.22 2.81
C ILE A 133 -13.86 4.69 2.94
N TRP A 134 -14.97 4.04 2.64
CA TRP A 134 -15.14 2.61 2.91
C TRP A 134 -14.33 1.72 1.97
N MET A 135 -14.28 2.07 0.70
CA MET A 135 -13.52 1.31 -0.30
C MET A 135 -12.02 1.27 0.03
N PRO A 136 -11.32 2.38 0.34
CA PRO A 136 -9.94 2.34 0.78
C PRO A 136 -9.73 1.53 2.05
N ILE A 137 -10.62 1.61 3.04
CA ILE A 137 -10.53 0.82 4.28
C ILE A 137 -10.52 -0.68 3.96
N VAL A 138 -11.44 -1.14 3.10
CA VAL A 138 -11.51 -2.55 2.69
C VAL A 138 -10.22 -2.97 1.98
N ILE A 139 -9.71 -2.13 1.07
CA ILE A 139 -8.46 -2.40 0.35
C ILE A 139 -7.28 -2.48 1.33
N PHE A 140 -7.16 -1.54 2.26
CA PHE A 140 -6.10 -1.57 3.27
C PHE A 140 -6.20 -2.80 4.18
N ALA A 141 -7.41 -3.21 4.57
CA ALA A 141 -7.63 -4.43 5.34
C ALA A 141 -7.23 -5.69 4.56
N LEU A 142 -7.57 -5.77 3.27
CA LEU A 142 -7.17 -6.89 2.42
C LEU A 142 -5.64 -7.00 2.26
N ASN A 143 -4.92 -5.88 2.29
CA ASN A 143 -3.46 -5.88 2.23
C ASN A 143 -2.79 -6.52 3.46
N ILE A 144 -3.51 -6.73 4.56
CA ILE A 144 -2.99 -7.44 5.73
C ILE A 144 -2.72 -8.91 5.41
N ILE A 145 -3.48 -9.52 4.49
CA ILE A 145 -3.34 -10.95 4.12
C ILE A 145 -1.95 -11.25 3.53
N PRO A 146 -1.52 -10.61 2.43
CA PRO A 146 -0.18 -10.85 1.89
C PRO A 146 0.93 -10.40 2.84
N LEU A 147 0.67 -9.38 3.66
CA LEU A 147 1.62 -8.91 4.65
C LEU A 147 1.87 -9.94 5.76
N TYR A 148 0.86 -10.71 6.17
CA TYR A 148 1.03 -11.81 7.10
C TYR A 148 1.90 -12.93 6.51
N MET A 149 1.76 -13.22 5.22
CA MET A 149 2.63 -14.17 4.53
C MET A 149 4.08 -13.67 4.44
N TYR A 150 4.28 -12.37 4.23
CA TYR A 150 5.60 -11.76 4.19
C TYR A 150 6.33 -11.83 5.54
N LYS A 151 5.65 -11.77 6.66
CA LYS A 151 6.25 -11.91 8.01
C LYS A 151 7.08 -13.18 8.12
N LYS A 152 6.58 -14.30 7.60
CA LYS A 152 7.27 -15.57 7.60
C LYS A 152 8.57 -15.54 6.77
N TYR A 153 8.57 -14.75 5.70
CA TYR A 153 9.76 -14.55 4.87
C TYR A 153 10.79 -13.68 5.60
N GLU A 154 10.39 -12.58 6.23
CA GLU A 154 11.27 -11.64 6.93
C GLU A 154 12.13 -12.35 8.00
N GLU A 155 11.61 -13.39 8.64
CA GLU A 155 12.37 -14.23 9.57
C GLU A 155 13.53 -14.99 8.91
N HIS A 156 13.42 -15.28 7.61
CA HIS A 156 14.44 -15.99 6.83
C HIS A 156 15.35 -15.05 6.03
N GLU A 157 15.03 -13.77 5.91
CA GLU A 157 15.76 -12.78 5.12
C GLU A 157 17.28 -12.77 5.42
N PRO A 158 17.76 -12.79 6.69
CA PRO A 158 19.19 -12.77 6.99
C PRO A 158 19.95 -13.99 6.43
N ILE A 159 19.29 -15.15 6.38
CA ILE A 159 19.85 -16.38 5.84
C ILE A 159 19.98 -16.29 4.34
N VAL A 160 18.92 -15.83 3.66
CA VAL A 160 18.86 -15.65 2.21
C VAL A 160 19.95 -14.70 1.73
N ILE A 161 20.11 -13.54 2.38
CA ILE A 161 21.13 -12.55 2.01
C ILE A 161 22.53 -13.12 2.20
N ARG A 162 22.80 -13.80 3.30
CA ARG A 162 24.11 -14.39 3.57
C ARG A 162 24.47 -15.45 2.53
N ASP A 163 23.54 -16.32 2.18
CA ASP A 163 23.77 -17.41 1.24
C ASP A 163 24.02 -16.87 -0.18
N LEU A 164 23.28 -15.83 -0.60
CA LEU A 164 23.50 -15.14 -1.87
C LEU A 164 24.87 -14.44 -1.92
N MET A 165 25.28 -13.77 -0.84
CA MET A 165 26.61 -13.14 -0.77
C MET A 165 27.73 -14.17 -0.91
N ASN A 166 27.63 -15.31 -0.23
CA ASN A 166 28.62 -16.38 -0.31
C ASN A 166 28.69 -16.96 -1.74
N LYS A 167 27.56 -17.15 -2.40
CA LYS A 167 27.49 -17.64 -3.79
C LYS A 167 28.18 -16.67 -4.76
N ASN A 168 27.84 -15.38 -4.69
CA ASN A 168 28.43 -14.36 -5.57
C ASN A 168 29.94 -14.25 -5.38
N SER A 169 30.44 -14.36 -4.14
CA SER A 169 31.88 -14.35 -3.86
C SER A 169 32.62 -15.57 -4.41
N GLN A 170 31.94 -16.71 -4.64
CA GLN A 170 32.50 -17.90 -5.26
C GLN A 170 32.49 -17.81 -6.79
N GLU A 171 31.56 -17.11 -7.39
CA GLU A 171 31.48 -16.90 -8.84
C GLU A 171 32.49 -15.85 -9.34
N GLU A 172 33.00 -14.99 -8.46
CA GLU A 172 34.04 -13.97 -8.78
C GLU A 172 35.49 -14.49 -8.62
N MET A 173 35.71 -15.68 -8.09
CA MET A 173 37.04 -16.32 -7.94
C MET A 173 37.32 -17.28 -9.06
#